data_410952cfe9dc525d07d91461d8b9dda1
#
_entry.id   410952cfe9dc525d07d91461d8b9dda1
#
_cell.length_a   1.000
_cell.length_b   1.000
_cell.length_c   1.000
_cell.angle_alpha   90.00
_cell.angle_beta   90.00
_cell.angle_gamma   90.00
#
_symmetry.space_group_name_H-M   'P 1'
#
loop_
_entity.id
_entity.type
_entity.pdbx_description
1 polymer ?
#
loop_
_entity_poly.entity_id
_entity_poly.type
_entity_poly.pdbx_seq_one_letter_code
_entity_poly.pdbx_strand_id
1 'polypeptide(L)'
;MAAAFVVWAIVIGAGVVQAQAPSCADLRAQKEKVYGFHLTQLNEAQIDAKSKEIDAYWKLLQSAGPEGVSCLKEMLAAEKTDHIFQFDAASFLFQLDKSPESLNLVKDAIVQTDFQETDPANYLSLALELGQRGVDIQSLAARLLLFPNAIIHISEHSLDLDSDTAALFLYGSMDSTKASKALIAQLQAQEPFVRAAAAHLLAEEMTEEAFRTLSTWSGLAEVKEDYRRNDIQAVMKYQAPDPAEFANPKWTREQVLQIIAGLPHTRKEFDDVMSTRGAEFDKKMRDKKPSQEELAKAVAESEPIYGISDRTSFQNSAVATLKAEDFDTLREARRKALYNISDESLSEYLAYTQVMIRLLNRLDLYKDYRAH
;
A
#
# COMPACT_ATOMS: atom_id res chain seq x y z
N MET A 1 -6.92 -4.98 18.85
CA MET A 1 -7.65 -6.27 18.85
C MET A 1 -7.43 -6.95 17.52
N ALA A 2 -6.73 -8.07 17.48
CA ALA A 2 -6.31 -8.70 16.23
C ALA A 2 -7.44 -9.57 15.66
N ALA A 3 -8.03 -9.15 14.55
CA ALA A 3 -8.83 -10.05 13.73
C ALA A 3 -7.85 -10.88 12.87
N ALA A 4 -7.60 -12.12 13.29
CA ALA A 4 -6.70 -13.01 12.58
C ALA A 4 -7.32 -13.45 11.26
N PHE A 5 -6.68 -13.10 10.13
CA PHE A 5 -6.95 -13.72 8.85
C PHE A 5 -6.51 -15.19 8.90
N VAL A 6 -7.46 -16.09 9.00
CA VAL A 6 -7.21 -17.52 8.90
C VAL A 6 -7.19 -17.92 7.42
N VAL A 7 -6.00 -18.22 6.91
CA VAL A 7 -5.82 -18.89 5.61
C VAL A 7 -6.34 -20.33 5.76
N TRP A 8 -7.44 -20.65 5.10
CA TRP A 8 -8.02 -22.00 5.09
C TRP A 8 -7.52 -22.81 3.89
N ALA A 9 -6.81 -23.89 4.21
CA ALA A 9 -6.57 -24.97 3.26
C ALA A 9 -7.82 -25.86 3.17
N ILE A 10 -8.34 -26.05 1.97
CA ILE A 10 -9.52 -26.88 1.71
C ILE A 10 -9.11 -28.36 1.77
N VAL A 11 -9.62 -29.09 2.73
CA VAL A 11 -9.62 -30.58 2.73
C VAL A 11 -10.96 -31.04 2.19
N ILE A 12 -10.97 -31.63 0.98
CA ILE A 12 -12.14 -32.26 0.40
C ILE A 12 -12.24 -33.70 0.96
N GLY A 13 -13.16 -33.92 1.90
CA GLY A 13 -13.52 -35.23 2.41
C GLY A 13 -14.94 -35.60 1.97
N ALA A 14 -15.09 -36.74 1.28
CA ALA A 14 -16.32 -37.23 0.70
C ALA A 14 -17.34 -37.72 1.74
N GLY A 15 -18.61 -37.43 1.48
CA GLY A 15 -19.77 -38.01 2.18
C GLY A 15 -20.79 -36.97 2.59
N VAL A 16 -21.49 -36.34 1.64
CA VAL A 16 -22.54 -35.35 1.92
C VAL A 16 -23.88 -35.85 1.41
N VAL A 17 -24.82 -36.02 2.36
CA VAL A 17 -26.23 -35.83 2.06
C VAL A 17 -26.32 -34.45 1.39
N GLN A 18 -26.77 -34.38 0.14
CA GLN A 18 -26.94 -33.12 -0.56
C GLN A 18 -28.03 -32.29 0.17
N ALA A 19 -27.63 -31.52 1.16
CA ALA A 19 -28.46 -30.43 1.63
C ALA A 19 -28.63 -29.48 0.45
N GLN A 20 -29.87 -29.17 0.12
CA GLN A 20 -30.20 -28.22 -0.97
C GLN A 20 -29.47 -26.90 -0.70
N ALA A 21 -28.73 -26.41 -1.68
CA ALA A 21 -28.01 -25.14 -1.55
C ALA A 21 -28.99 -24.03 -1.11
N PRO A 22 -28.59 -23.14 -0.19
CA PRO A 22 -29.48 -22.07 0.28
C PRO A 22 -29.85 -21.15 -0.88
N SER A 23 -31.10 -20.75 -0.94
CA SER A 23 -31.57 -19.78 -1.92
C SER A 23 -31.10 -18.36 -1.56
N CYS A 24 -31.12 -17.43 -2.55
CA CYS A 24 -30.82 -16.03 -2.27
C CYS A 24 -31.78 -15.41 -1.23
N ALA A 25 -33.04 -15.85 -1.19
CA ALA A 25 -33.97 -15.40 -0.17
C ALA A 25 -33.58 -15.85 1.24
N ASP A 26 -33.09 -17.08 1.38
CA ASP A 26 -32.58 -17.60 2.66
C ASP A 26 -31.32 -16.84 3.10
N LEU A 27 -30.40 -16.56 2.17
CA LEU A 27 -29.18 -15.79 2.43
C LEU A 27 -29.49 -14.36 2.88
N ARG A 28 -30.46 -13.69 2.27
CA ARG A 28 -30.92 -12.36 2.68
C ARG A 28 -31.58 -12.40 4.07
N ALA A 29 -32.44 -13.35 4.33
CA ALA A 29 -33.07 -13.51 5.65
C ALA A 29 -32.05 -13.82 6.76
N GLN A 30 -30.98 -14.56 6.44
CA GLN A 30 -29.89 -14.81 7.38
C GLN A 30 -29.03 -13.56 7.61
N LYS A 31 -28.73 -12.77 6.55
CA LYS A 31 -28.03 -11.48 6.66
C LYS A 31 -28.70 -10.56 7.68
N GLU A 32 -30.02 -10.39 7.60
CA GLU A 32 -30.78 -9.54 8.52
C GLU A 32 -30.70 -10.00 10.00
N LYS A 33 -30.42 -11.28 10.26
CA LYS A 33 -30.23 -11.81 11.62
C LYS A 33 -28.81 -11.58 12.14
N VAL A 34 -27.82 -11.64 11.24
CA VAL A 34 -26.41 -11.62 11.60
C VAL A 34 -25.89 -10.18 11.67
N TYR A 35 -26.33 -9.31 10.76
CA TYR A 35 -25.91 -7.92 10.65
C TYR A 35 -26.96 -6.95 11.23
N GLY A 36 -26.73 -5.66 11.14
CA GLY A 36 -27.60 -4.63 11.71
C GLY A 36 -27.24 -4.25 13.15
N PHE A 37 -25.97 -4.39 13.51
CA PHE A 37 -25.42 -3.98 14.81
C PHE A 37 -24.31 -2.93 14.61
N HIS A 38 -23.95 -2.23 15.71
CA HIS A 38 -22.82 -1.32 15.74
C HIS A 38 -21.74 -1.88 16.68
N LEU A 39 -20.50 -2.01 16.20
CA LEU A 39 -19.38 -2.53 16.98
C LEU A 39 -19.13 -1.74 18.27
N THR A 40 -19.30 -0.41 18.20
CA THR A 40 -19.13 0.48 19.35
C THR A 40 -20.12 0.22 20.49
N GLN A 41 -21.19 -0.53 20.25
CA GLN A 41 -22.21 -0.88 21.23
C GLN A 41 -22.02 -2.26 21.87
N LEU A 42 -21.03 -3.03 21.41
CA LEU A 42 -20.78 -4.40 21.85
C LEU A 42 -19.60 -4.47 22.83
N ASN A 43 -19.71 -5.35 23.80
CA ASN A 43 -18.55 -5.76 24.60
C ASN A 43 -17.77 -6.88 23.92
N GLU A 44 -16.57 -7.20 24.42
CA GLU A 44 -15.64 -8.18 23.83
C GLU A 44 -16.30 -9.57 23.60
N ALA A 45 -17.03 -10.09 24.61
CA ALA A 45 -17.71 -11.38 24.48
C ALA A 45 -18.82 -11.38 23.42
N GLN A 46 -19.49 -10.23 23.24
CA GLN A 46 -20.50 -10.06 22.21
C GLN A 46 -19.86 -9.95 20.81
N ILE A 47 -18.71 -9.30 20.70
CA ILE A 47 -17.92 -9.22 19.45
C ILE A 47 -17.48 -10.63 19.03
N ASP A 48 -16.95 -11.45 19.97
CA ASP A 48 -16.56 -12.83 19.68
C ASP A 48 -17.74 -13.71 19.25
N ALA A 49 -18.90 -13.53 19.86
CA ALA A 49 -20.11 -14.25 19.47
C ALA A 49 -20.56 -13.85 18.06
N LYS A 50 -20.56 -12.55 17.75
CA LYS A 50 -20.91 -12.02 16.43
C LYS A 50 -19.95 -12.47 15.34
N SER A 51 -18.65 -12.48 15.60
CA SER A 51 -17.65 -13.01 14.65
C SER A 51 -17.96 -14.44 14.24
N LYS A 52 -18.36 -15.29 15.18
CA LYS A 52 -18.77 -16.68 14.88
C LYS A 52 -20.05 -16.76 14.04
N GLU A 53 -21.02 -15.90 14.30
CA GLU A 53 -22.26 -15.83 13.50
C GLU A 53 -21.95 -15.35 12.06
N ILE A 54 -21.09 -14.36 11.92
CA ILE A 54 -20.61 -13.83 10.63
C ILE A 54 -19.86 -14.94 9.86
N ASP A 55 -18.93 -15.64 10.49
CA ASP A 55 -18.19 -16.75 9.88
C ASP A 55 -19.14 -17.86 9.39
N ALA A 56 -20.15 -18.19 10.17
CA ALA A 56 -21.15 -19.18 9.78
C ALA A 56 -21.98 -18.73 8.58
N TYR A 57 -22.31 -17.44 8.50
CA TYR A 57 -23.02 -16.84 7.36
C TYR A 57 -22.18 -16.91 6.09
N TRP A 58 -20.90 -16.55 6.14
CA TRP A 58 -20.02 -16.61 4.96
C TRP A 58 -19.79 -18.04 4.48
N LYS A 59 -19.68 -19.01 5.37
CA LYS A 59 -19.62 -20.43 5.00
C LYS A 59 -20.90 -20.89 4.31
N LEU A 60 -22.07 -20.44 4.80
CA LEU A 60 -23.35 -20.73 4.16
C LEU A 60 -23.42 -20.14 2.76
N LEU A 61 -23.02 -18.88 2.59
CA LEU A 61 -22.99 -18.20 1.28
C LEU A 61 -22.04 -18.91 0.31
N GLN A 62 -20.86 -19.31 0.78
CA GLN A 62 -19.90 -20.07 -0.03
C GLN A 62 -20.45 -21.41 -0.49
N SER A 63 -21.25 -22.08 0.36
CA SER A 63 -21.86 -23.36 0.02
C SER A 63 -22.92 -23.25 -1.09
N ALA A 64 -23.45 -22.06 -1.33
CA ALA A 64 -24.39 -21.79 -2.42
C ALA A 64 -23.68 -21.66 -3.80
N GLY A 65 -22.35 -21.63 -3.83
CA GLY A 65 -21.56 -21.59 -5.07
C GLY A 65 -21.85 -20.36 -5.94
N PRO A 66 -22.00 -20.52 -7.28
CA PRO A 66 -22.23 -19.40 -8.19
C PRO A 66 -23.49 -18.59 -7.88
N GLU A 67 -24.55 -19.24 -7.39
CA GLU A 67 -25.78 -18.56 -6.98
C GLU A 67 -25.55 -17.68 -5.76
N GLY A 68 -24.72 -18.14 -4.82
CA GLY A 68 -24.30 -17.34 -3.67
C GLY A 68 -23.53 -16.09 -4.10
N VAL A 69 -22.60 -16.19 -5.04
CA VAL A 69 -21.87 -15.04 -5.60
C VAL A 69 -22.83 -14.05 -6.27
N SER A 70 -23.77 -14.52 -7.08
CA SER A 70 -24.77 -13.65 -7.72
C SER A 70 -25.62 -12.92 -6.69
N CYS A 71 -26.11 -13.66 -5.67
CA CYS A 71 -26.88 -13.08 -4.58
C CYS A 71 -26.08 -12.04 -3.77
N LEU A 72 -24.79 -12.31 -3.53
CA LEU A 72 -23.89 -11.38 -2.84
C LEU A 72 -23.73 -10.07 -3.61
N LYS A 73 -23.54 -10.13 -4.93
CA LYS A 73 -23.50 -8.94 -5.79
C LYS A 73 -24.78 -8.11 -5.71
N GLU A 74 -25.93 -8.76 -5.76
CA GLU A 74 -27.22 -8.08 -5.63
C GLU A 74 -27.39 -7.42 -4.25
N MET A 75 -27.02 -8.13 -3.18
CA MET A 75 -27.11 -7.59 -1.82
C MET A 75 -26.16 -6.40 -1.65
N LEU A 76 -24.93 -6.52 -2.11
CA LEU A 76 -23.92 -5.46 -2.01
C LEU A 76 -24.32 -4.22 -2.82
N ALA A 77 -24.88 -4.38 -4.02
CA ALA A 77 -25.38 -3.28 -4.83
C ALA A 77 -26.57 -2.56 -4.20
N ALA A 78 -27.41 -3.29 -3.48
CA ALA A 78 -28.62 -2.77 -2.84
C ALA A 78 -28.37 -2.13 -1.47
N GLU A 79 -27.36 -2.60 -0.72
CA GLU A 79 -27.04 -2.13 0.64
C GLU A 79 -26.43 -0.71 0.60
N LYS A 80 -26.92 0.17 1.47
CA LYS A 80 -26.44 1.56 1.55
C LYS A 80 -26.17 2.04 2.98
N THR A 81 -26.57 1.27 3.96
CA THR A 81 -26.60 1.75 5.36
C THR A 81 -25.84 0.87 6.34
N ASP A 82 -25.70 -0.41 6.05
CA ASP A 82 -24.95 -1.35 6.89
C ASP A 82 -23.50 -1.42 6.42
N HIS A 83 -22.66 -0.53 6.96
CA HIS A 83 -21.25 -0.40 6.56
C HIS A 83 -20.41 -1.63 6.92
N ILE A 84 -20.76 -2.33 8.01
CA ILE A 84 -20.07 -3.58 8.40
C ILE A 84 -20.34 -4.65 7.34
N PHE A 85 -21.61 -4.87 7.01
CA PHE A 85 -21.97 -5.82 5.96
C PHE A 85 -21.36 -5.43 4.61
N GLN A 86 -21.41 -4.14 4.24
CA GLN A 86 -20.81 -3.68 2.97
C GLN A 86 -19.35 -4.04 2.86
N PHE A 87 -18.58 -3.80 3.93
CA PHE A 87 -17.15 -4.07 3.93
C PHE A 87 -16.86 -5.58 3.92
N ASP A 88 -17.53 -6.35 4.76
CA ASP A 88 -17.36 -7.81 4.81
C ASP A 88 -17.77 -8.46 3.48
N ALA A 89 -18.90 -8.05 2.91
CA ALA A 89 -19.41 -8.53 1.63
C ALA A 89 -18.46 -8.19 0.48
N ALA A 90 -17.89 -6.98 0.47
CA ALA A 90 -16.89 -6.56 -0.50
C ALA A 90 -15.62 -7.41 -0.40
N SER A 91 -15.11 -7.61 0.82
CA SER A 91 -13.92 -8.43 1.08
C SER A 91 -14.14 -9.88 0.64
N PHE A 92 -15.29 -10.44 0.93
CA PHE A 92 -15.64 -11.81 0.55
C PHE A 92 -15.83 -11.95 -0.96
N LEU A 93 -16.54 -11.01 -1.61
CA LEU A 93 -16.68 -10.97 -3.06
C LEU A 93 -15.35 -10.86 -3.77
N PHE A 94 -14.44 -10.04 -3.22
CA PHE A 94 -13.08 -9.91 -3.74
C PHE A 94 -12.31 -11.24 -3.71
N GLN A 95 -12.54 -12.10 -2.73
CA GLN A 95 -11.92 -13.43 -2.68
C GLN A 95 -12.51 -14.39 -3.71
N LEU A 96 -13.82 -14.34 -3.95
CA LEU A 96 -14.55 -15.29 -4.77
C LEU A 96 -14.55 -14.96 -6.26
N ASP A 97 -14.62 -13.67 -6.63
CA ASP A 97 -14.79 -13.24 -8.02
C ASP A 97 -13.89 -12.04 -8.35
N LYS A 98 -12.93 -12.27 -9.24
CA LYS A 98 -11.99 -11.28 -9.73
C LYS A 98 -12.41 -10.64 -11.07
N SER A 99 -13.66 -10.82 -11.49
CA SER A 99 -14.16 -10.18 -12.70
C SER A 99 -14.10 -8.64 -12.57
N PRO A 100 -13.90 -7.89 -13.67
CA PRO A 100 -13.88 -6.43 -13.63
C PRO A 100 -15.14 -5.82 -13.02
N GLU A 101 -16.30 -6.45 -13.24
CA GLU A 101 -17.58 -6.05 -12.65
C GLU A 101 -17.54 -6.15 -11.13
N SER A 102 -17.11 -7.30 -10.59
CA SER A 102 -17.01 -7.54 -9.15
C SER A 102 -15.99 -6.64 -8.49
N LEU A 103 -14.82 -6.41 -9.12
CA LEU A 103 -13.80 -5.51 -8.59
C LEU A 103 -14.32 -4.06 -8.49
N ASN A 104 -15.07 -3.59 -9.47
CA ASN A 104 -15.70 -2.26 -9.40
C ASN A 104 -16.78 -2.19 -8.31
N LEU A 105 -17.60 -3.24 -8.18
CA LEU A 105 -18.61 -3.30 -7.12
C LEU A 105 -17.96 -3.30 -5.72
N VAL A 106 -16.87 -4.03 -5.55
CA VAL A 106 -16.05 -4.00 -4.31
C VAL A 106 -15.55 -2.59 -4.03
N LYS A 107 -14.95 -1.92 -5.01
CA LYS A 107 -14.48 -0.54 -4.87
C LYS A 107 -15.60 0.39 -4.43
N ASP A 108 -16.76 0.35 -5.12
CA ASP A 108 -17.90 1.23 -4.85
C ASP A 108 -18.50 0.99 -3.45
N ALA A 109 -18.43 -0.24 -2.96
CA ALA A 109 -18.86 -0.58 -1.61
C ALA A 109 -17.91 -0.03 -0.55
N ILE A 110 -16.61 -0.26 -0.69
CA ILE A 110 -15.66 0.12 0.35
C ILE A 110 -15.38 1.63 0.40
N VAL A 111 -15.64 2.39 -0.67
CA VAL A 111 -15.48 3.86 -0.65
C VAL A 111 -16.41 4.54 0.38
N GLN A 112 -17.49 3.88 0.76
CA GLN A 112 -18.45 4.36 1.77
C GLN A 112 -18.12 3.86 3.19
N THR A 113 -17.04 3.11 3.36
CA THR A 113 -16.66 2.52 4.65
C THR A 113 -16.61 3.55 5.77
N ASP A 114 -17.20 3.20 6.92
CA ASP A 114 -17.04 3.94 8.16
C ASP A 114 -15.90 3.33 8.99
N PHE A 115 -14.81 4.09 9.17
CA PHE A 115 -13.64 3.65 9.94
C PHE A 115 -13.88 3.59 11.46
N GLN A 116 -15.03 3.98 11.96
CA GLN A 116 -15.44 3.69 13.34
C GLN A 116 -15.97 2.26 13.49
N GLU A 117 -16.51 1.70 12.41
CA GLU A 117 -17.15 0.38 12.38
C GLU A 117 -16.29 -0.66 11.63
N THR A 118 -15.19 -0.25 10.99
CA THR A 118 -14.36 -1.11 10.14
C THR A 118 -12.89 -0.86 10.44
N ASP A 119 -12.08 -1.93 10.42
CA ASP A 119 -10.63 -1.83 10.59
C ASP A 119 -9.99 -1.13 9.36
N PRO A 120 -9.35 0.03 9.55
CA PRO A 120 -8.67 0.74 8.47
C PRO A 120 -7.54 -0.05 7.81
N ALA A 121 -6.91 -1.00 8.49
CA ALA A 121 -5.84 -1.84 7.93
C ALA A 121 -6.40 -2.78 6.84
N ASN A 122 -7.55 -3.37 7.10
CA ASN A 122 -8.24 -4.21 6.11
C ASN A 122 -8.69 -3.39 4.90
N TYR A 123 -9.17 -2.16 5.12
CA TYR A 123 -9.50 -1.23 4.04
C TYR A 123 -8.28 -0.92 3.18
N LEU A 124 -7.15 -0.54 3.78
CA LEU A 124 -5.93 -0.20 3.07
C LEU A 124 -5.42 -1.39 2.24
N SER A 125 -5.40 -2.60 2.82
CA SER A 125 -4.97 -3.81 2.14
C SER A 125 -5.85 -4.12 0.93
N LEU A 126 -7.17 -4.08 1.09
CA LEU A 126 -8.11 -4.35 0.01
C LEU A 126 -8.04 -3.28 -1.09
N ALA A 127 -7.91 -2.01 -0.73
CA ALA A 127 -7.76 -0.91 -1.68
C ALA A 127 -6.46 -1.03 -2.49
N LEU A 128 -5.34 -1.39 -1.84
CA LEU A 128 -4.06 -1.61 -2.53
C LEU A 128 -4.15 -2.76 -3.53
N GLU A 129 -4.76 -3.89 -3.14
CA GLU A 129 -4.94 -5.03 -4.04
C GLU A 129 -5.84 -4.70 -5.25
N LEU A 130 -6.88 -3.88 -5.06
CA LEU A 130 -7.70 -3.37 -6.17
C LEU A 130 -6.86 -2.54 -7.14
N GLY A 131 -6.03 -1.63 -6.64
CA GLY A 131 -5.13 -0.83 -7.45
C GLY A 131 -4.14 -1.69 -8.25
N GLN A 132 -3.53 -2.69 -7.62
CA GLN A 132 -2.62 -3.63 -8.28
C GLN A 132 -3.30 -4.46 -9.39
N ARG A 133 -4.63 -4.59 -9.36
CA ARG A 133 -5.44 -5.22 -10.41
C ARG A 133 -5.95 -4.24 -11.47
N GLY A 134 -5.49 -2.99 -11.43
CA GLY A 134 -5.84 -1.96 -12.41
C GLY A 134 -7.18 -1.26 -12.17
N VAL A 135 -7.81 -1.45 -11.02
CA VAL A 135 -9.01 -0.69 -10.63
C VAL A 135 -8.60 0.75 -10.31
N ASP A 136 -9.43 1.72 -10.73
CA ASP A 136 -9.23 3.11 -10.34
C ASP A 136 -9.58 3.30 -8.85
N ILE A 137 -8.57 3.55 -8.04
CA ILE A 137 -8.67 3.68 -6.58
C ILE A 137 -8.52 5.12 -6.08
N GLN A 138 -8.63 6.14 -6.95
CA GLN A 138 -8.46 7.55 -6.53
C GLN A 138 -9.43 7.95 -5.41
N SER A 139 -10.68 7.52 -5.49
CA SER A 139 -11.69 7.78 -4.46
C SER A 139 -11.34 7.11 -3.13
N LEU A 140 -10.73 5.93 -3.18
CA LEU A 140 -10.30 5.19 -1.99
C LEU A 140 -9.11 5.89 -1.31
N ALA A 141 -8.13 6.32 -2.10
CA ALA A 141 -6.99 7.08 -1.59
C ALA A 141 -7.42 8.42 -0.98
N ALA A 142 -8.30 9.16 -1.67
CA ALA A 142 -8.86 10.42 -1.16
C ALA A 142 -9.64 10.22 0.15
N ARG A 143 -10.30 9.07 0.33
CA ARG A 143 -11.03 8.75 1.56
C ARG A 143 -10.12 8.71 2.78
N LEU A 144 -8.91 8.17 2.68
CA LEU A 144 -7.94 8.15 3.77
C LEU A 144 -7.53 9.55 4.23
N LEU A 145 -7.43 10.51 3.31
CA LEU A 145 -7.06 11.88 3.65
C LEU A 145 -8.12 12.60 4.52
N LEU A 146 -9.34 12.07 4.61
CA LEU A 146 -10.39 12.63 5.48
C LEU A 146 -10.22 12.26 6.96
N PHE A 147 -9.23 11.43 7.31
CA PHE A 147 -9.00 10.93 8.68
C PHE A 147 -7.58 11.27 9.19
N PRO A 148 -7.27 12.55 9.42
CA PRO A 148 -5.90 13.03 9.62
C PRO A 148 -5.20 12.51 10.88
N ASN A 149 -5.96 11.99 11.86
CA ASN A 149 -5.41 11.48 13.11
C ASN A 149 -5.59 9.97 13.26
N ALA A 150 -5.97 9.28 12.19
CA ALA A 150 -6.10 7.83 12.23
C ALA A 150 -4.70 7.20 12.25
N ILE A 151 -4.44 6.37 13.25
CA ILE A 151 -3.32 5.44 13.25
C ILE A 151 -3.84 4.09 12.77
N ILE A 152 -3.28 3.62 11.67
CA ILE A 152 -3.63 2.35 11.05
C ILE A 152 -2.60 1.33 11.49
N HIS A 153 -3.01 0.43 12.36
CA HIS A 153 -2.14 -0.62 12.89
C HIS A 153 -2.16 -1.86 11.99
N ILE A 154 -1.04 -2.14 11.34
CA ILE A 154 -0.85 -3.34 10.52
C ILE A 154 -0.26 -4.45 11.40
N SER A 155 -1.12 -5.28 11.97
CA SER A 155 -0.74 -6.28 12.97
C SER A 155 0.24 -7.34 12.45
N GLU A 156 0.16 -7.73 11.17
CA GLU A 156 1.06 -8.72 10.56
C GLU A 156 2.52 -8.27 10.55
N HIS A 157 2.77 -6.95 10.56
CA HIS A 157 4.10 -6.35 10.48
C HIS A 157 4.43 -5.47 11.68
N SER A 158 3.56 -5.40 12.70
CA SER A 158 3.69 -4.49 13.85
C SER A 158 3.97 -3.04 13.41
N LEU A 159 3.36 -2.61 12.29
CA LEU A 159 3.58 -1.33 11.65
C LEU A 159 2.41 -0.40 11.92
N ASP A 160 2.71 0.79 12.43
CA ASP A 160 1.75 1.87 12.63
C ASP A 160 1.92 2.92 11.54
N LEU A 161 0.86 3.15 10.75
CA LEU A 161 0.83 4.15 9.69
C LEU A 161 -0.09 5.30 10.07
N ASP A 162 0.35 6.52 9.85
CA ASP A 162 -0.56 7.66 9.79
C ASP A 162 -1.34 7.66 8.46
N SER A 163 -2.36 8.49 8.37
CA SER A 163 -3.23 8.56 7.20
C SER A 163 -2.50 8.97 5.92
N ASP A 164 -1.45 9.80 6.02
CA ASP A 164 -0.66 10.24 4.87
C ASP A 164 0.18 9.08 4.33
N THR A 165 0.87 8.37 5.23
CA THR A 165 1.66 7.20 4.86
C THR A 165 0.78 6.08 4.30
N ALA A 166 -0.40 5.87 4.87
CA ALA A 166 -1.37 4.93 4.33
C ALA A 166 -1.86 5.35 2.93
N ALA A 167 -2.18 6.63 2.73
CA ALA A 167 -2.56 7.16 1.43
C ALA A 167 -1.40 7.10 0.42
N LEU A 168 -0.15 7.23 0.88
CA LEU A 168 1.04 7.08 0.05
C LEU A 168 1.08 5.71 -0.65
N PHE A 169 0.76 4.61 0.05
CA PHE A 169 0.66 3.28 -0.56
C PHE A 169 -0.36 3.25 -1.71
N LEU A 170 -1.51 3.91 -1.54
CA LEU A 170 -2.54 3.92 -2.57
C LEU A 170 -2.17 4.83 -3.75
N TYR A 171 -1.72 6.06 -3.49
CA TYR A 171 -1.26 6.96 -4.56
C TYR A 171 0.00 6.39 -5.24
N GLY A 172 0.90 5.78 -4.49
CA GLY A 172 2.08 5.11 -5.00
C GLY A 172 1.78 3.93 -5.94
N SER A 173 0.67 3.24 -5.78
CA SER A 173 0.24 2.15 -6.67
C SER A 173 -0.40 2.63 -7.99
N MET A 174 -0.74 3.93 -8.10
CA MET A 174 -1.29 4.51 -9.33
C MET A 174 -0.17 4.92 -10.31
N ASP A 175 -0.53 5.19 -11.55
CA ASP A 175 0.32 5.93 -12.48
C ASP A 175 0.60 7.34 -11.96
N SER A 176 1.86 7.83 -12.08
CA SER A 176 2.26 9.11 -11.48
C SER A 176 1.48 10.31 -12.02
N THR A 177 1.07 10.28 -13.29
CA THR A 177 0.25 11.34 -13.87
C THR A 177 -1.15 11.37 -13.25
N LYS A 178 -1.74 10.20 -13.02
CA LYS A 178 -3.04 10.09 -12.35
C LYS A 178 -2.96 10.50 -10.89
N ALA A 179 -1.93 10.04 -10.17
CA ALA A 179 -1.70 10.40 -8.77
C ALA A 179 -1.53 11.93 -8.62
N SER A 180 -0.65 12.55 -9.42
CA SER A 180 -0.45 14.00 -9.39
C SER A 180 -1.74 14.77 -9.67
N LYS A 181 -2.52 14.39 -10.68
CA LYS A 181 -3.81 15.04 -10.99
C LYS A 181 -4.81 14.91 -9.85
N ALA A 182 -4.91 13.72 -9.24
CA ALA A 182 -5.81 13.49 -8.12
C ALA A 182 -5.41 14.35 -6.90
N LEU A 183 -4.12 14.41 -6.59
CA LEU A 183 -3.58 15.21 -5.48
C LEU A 183 -3.75 16.72 -5.74
N ILE A 184 -3.52 17.19 -6.97
CA ILE A 184 -3.77 18.60 -7.36
C ILE A 184 -5.24 18.96 -7.14
N ALA A 185 -6.17 18.08 -7.48
CA ALA A 185 -7.59 18.32 -7.20
C ALA A 185 -7.87 18.43 -5.69
N GLN A 186 -7.19 17.67 -4.85
CA GLN A 186 -7.34 17.73 -3.38
C GLN A 186 -6.75 19.02 -2.76
N LEU A 187 -5.86 19.74 -3.43
CA LEU A 187 -5.42 21.07 -2.98
C LEU A 187 -6.56 22.10 -2.92
N GLN A 188 -7.69 21.80 -3.55
CA GLN A 188 -8.90 22.63 -3.52
C GLN A 188 -9.97 22.12 -2.52
N ALA A 189 -9.66 21.09 -1.72
CA ALA A 189 -10.57 20.57 -0.71
C ALA A 189 -10.96 21.63 0.30
N GLN A 190 -12.16 21.53 0.87
CA GLN A 190 -12.62 22.47 1.90
C GLN A 190 -11.79 22.35 3.18
N GLU A 191 -11.43 21.13 3.54
CA GLU A 191 -10.72 20.79 4.76
C GLU A 191 -9.23 21.14 4.68
N PRO A 192 -8.69 22.03 5.54
CA PRO A 192 -7.28 22.43 5.50
C PRO A 192 -6.30 21.25 5.63
N PHE A 193 -6.63 20.25 6.46
CA PHE A 193 -5.78 19.08 6.65
C PHE A 193 -5.70 18.20 5.40
N VAL A 194 -6.79 18.10 4.61
CA VAL A 194 -6.78 17.39 3.32
C VAL A 194 -5.87 18.11 2.34
N ARG A 195 -5.94 19.46 2.27
CA ARG A 195 -5.04 20.23 1.41
C ARG A 195 -3.58 20.06 1.81
N ALA A 196 -3.30 20.06 3.12
CA ALA A 196 -1.95 19.89 3.64
C ALA A 196 -1.39 18.49 3.32
N ALA A 197 -2.16 17.43 3.54
CA ALA A 197 -1.79 16.07 3.19
C ALA A 197 -1.60 15.90 1.68
N ALA A 198 -2.49 16.45 0.87
CA ALA A 198 -2.37 16.43 -0.58
C ALA A 198 -1.12 17.16 -1.08
N ALA A 199 -0.75 18.30 -0.49
CA ALA A 199 0.47 19.01 -0.82
C ALA A 199 1.73 18.22 -0.46
N HIS A 200 1.73 17.55 0.71
CA HIS A 200 2.81 16.69 1.15
C HIS A 200 3.02 15.52 0.15
N LEU A 201 1.97 14.76 -0.13
CA LEU A 201 2.03 13.65 -1.08
C LEU A 201 2.35 14.12 -2.51
N LEU A 202 1.88 15.29 -2.92
CA LEU A 202 2.20 15.87 -4.23
C LEU A 202 3.69 16.25 -4.33
N ALA A 203 4.29 16.75 -3.26
CA ALA A 203 5.72 16.99 -3.21
C ALA A 203 6.52 15.68 -3.38
N GLU A 204 6.06 14.61 -2.76
CA GLU A 204 6.61 13.27 -2.90
C GLU A 204 6.55 12.74 -4.34
N GLU A 205 5.62 13.17 -5.18
CA GLU A 205 5.57 12.75 -6.58
C GLU A 205 6.77 13.24 -7.40
N MET A 206 7.40 14.35 -7.03
CA MET A 206 8.59 14.93 -7.67
C MET A 206 8.46 15.04 -9.20
N THR A 207 7.27 15.32 -9.71
CA THR A 207 7.02 15.61 -11.14
C THR A 207 7.14 17.10 -11.43
N GLU A 208 7.42 17.48 -12.67
CA GLU A 208 7.44 18.90 -13.06
C GLU A 208 6.11 19.59 -12.76
N GLU A 209 4.97 18.90 -13.00
CA GLU A 209 3.64 19.41 -12.70
C GLU A 209 3.44 19.63 -11.19
N ALA A 210 3.95 18.72 -10.34
CA ALA A 210 3.92 18.88 -8.88
C ALA A 210 4.70 20.12 -8.46
N PHE A 211 5.94 20.30 -8.95
CA PHE A 211 6.77 21.47 -8.64
C PHE A 211 6.11 22.77 -9.09
N ARG A 212 5.63 22.83 -10.34
CA ARG A 212 4.93 23.99 -10.88
C ARG A 212 3.70 24.35 -10.04
N THR A 213 2.90 23.37 -9.66
CA THR A 213 1.69 23.58 -8.86
C THR A 213 2.03 24.09 -7.46
N LEU A 214 2.94 23.41 -6.76
CA LEU A 214 3.33 23.76 -5.39
C LEU A 214 4.04 25.11 -5.31
N SER A 215 4.83 25.51 -6.33
CA SER A 215 5.53 26.81 -6.36
C SER A 215 4.56 27.99 -6.37
N THR A 216 3.34 27.81 -6.84
CA THR A 216 2.29 28.84 -6.90
C THR A 216 1.20 28.64 -5.84
N TRP A 217 1.25 27.53 -5.10
CA TRP A 217 0.24 27.22 -4.10
C TRP A 217 0.44 28.06 -2.83
N SER A 218 -0.54 28.89 -2.48
CA SER A 218 -0.48 29.79 -1.33
C SER A 218 -0.75 29.10 0.01
N GLY A 219 -1.21 27.84 -0.01
CA GLY A 219 -1.63 27.12 1.19
C GLY A 219 -0.49 26.59 2.07
N LEU A 220 0.79 26.73 1.66
CA LEU A 220 1.92 26.24 2.44
C LEU A 220 1.95 26.83 3.87
N ALA A 221 1.54 28.09 4.03
CA ALA A 221 1.44 28.74 5.33
C ALA A 221 0.31 28.17 6.21
N GLU A 222 -0.65 27.45 5.63
CA GLU A 222 -1.75 26.80 6.33
C GLU A 222 -1.37 25.40 6.86
N VAL A 223 -0.25 24.83 6.38
CA VAL A 223 0.25 23.52 6.84
C VAL A 223 0.78 23.66 8.25
N LYS A 224 0.03 23.12 9.21
CA LYS A 224 0.32 23.25 10.65
C LYS A 224 1.33 22.22 11.13
N GLU A 225 1.32 21.04 10.55
CA GLU A 225 2.19 19.95 10.96
C GLU A 225 3.62 20.20 10.45
N ASP A 226 4.55 20.30 11.40
CA ASP A 226 5.95 20.66 11.09
C ASP A 226 6.61 19.62 10.18
N TYR A 227 6.31 18.32 10.32
CA TYR A 227 6.88 17.28 9.48
C TYR A 227 6.46 17.46 8.01
N ARG A 228 5.17 17.66 7.70
CA ARG A 228 4.69 17.89 6.33
C ARG A 228 5.34 19.10 5.70
N ARG A 229 5.40 20.18 6.46
CA ARG A 229 6.03 21.42 5.99
C ARG A 229 7.50 21.23 5.69
N ASN A 230 8.23 20.52 6.56
CA ASN A 230 9.64 20.24 6.39
C ASN A 230 9.89 19.35 5.16
N ASP A 231 9.07 18.33 4.94
CA ASP A 231 9.19 17.43 3.80
C ASP A 231 8.88 18.15 2.48
N ILE A 232 7.81 18.93 2.42
CA ILE A 232 7.54 19.81 1.27
C ILE A 232 8.73 20.74 1.00
N GLN A 233 9.27 21.37 2.03
CA GLN A 233 10.41 22.28 1.90
C GLN A 233 11.68 21.55 1.48
N ALA A 234 11.93 20.35 1.98
CA ALA A 234 13.10 19.54 1.60
C ALA A 234 13.10 19.21 0.10
N VAL A 235 11.92 18.99 -0.47
CA VAL A 235 11.76 18.75 -1.91
C VAL A 235 11.80 20.06 -2.71
N MET A 236 11.08 21.09 -2.26
CA MET A 236 10.89 22.34 -3.00
C MET A 236 12.09 23.29 -2.93
N LYS A 237 12.94 23.18 -1.92
CA LYS A 237 14.10 24.05 -1.75
C LYS A 237 15.34 23.42 -2.39
N TYR A 238 16.05 24.20 -3.21
CA TYR A 238 17.36 23.79 -3.68
C TYR A 238 18.38 23.74 -2.52
N GLN A 239 19.11 22.65 -2.46
CA GLN A 239 20.25 22.48 -1.55
C GLN A 239 21.46 22.06 -2.36
N ALA A 240 22.51 22.88 -2.35
CA ALA A 240 23.73 22.53 -3.05
C ALA A 240 24.29 21.21 -2.48
N PRO A 241 24.45 20.17 -3.31
CA PRO A 241 24.95 18.88 -2.83
C PRO A 241 26.45 18.98 -2.53
N ASP A 242 26.92 18.24 -1.51
CA ASP A 242 28.35 18.11 -1.25
C ASP A 242 28.98 17.10 -2.25
N PRO A 243 29.88 17.54 -3.14
CA PRO A 243 30.53 16.64 -4.09
C PRO A 243 31.32 15.49 -3.43
N ALA A 244 31.73 15.65 -2.19
CA ALA A 244 32.47 14.61 -1.46
C ALA A 244 31.60 13.37 -1.17
N GLU A 245 30.29 13.54 -1.03
CA GLU A 245 29.36 12.44 -0.74
C GLU A 245 29.27 11.39 -1.86
N PHE A 246 29.63 11.74 -3.09
CA PHE A 246 29.53 10.87 -4.27
C PHE A 246 30.79 10.86 -5.15
N ALA A 247 31.93 11.26 -4.59
CA ALA A 247 33.19 11.32 -5.34
C ALA A 247 33.66 9.96 -5.86
N ASN A 248 33.33 8.87 -5.16
CA ASN A 248 33.78 7.51 -5.48
C ASN A 248 32.61 6.53 -5.53
N PRO A 249 31.79 6.54 -6.61
CA PRO A 249 30.68 5.59 -6.74
C PRO A 249 31.20 4.14 -6.83
N LYS A 250 30.55 3.23 -6.11
CA LYS A 250 30.84 1.79 -6.15
C LYS A 250 30.42 1.15 -7.47
N TRP A 251 29.33 1.67 -8.06
CA TRP A 251 28.74 1.14 -9.29
C TRP A 251 28.66 2.20 -10.40
N THR A 252 28.77 1.74 -11.65
CA THR A 252 28.53 2.59 -12.82
C THR A 252 27.04 2.87 -12.99
N ARG A 253 26.69 3.81 -13.87
CA ARG A 253 25.29 4.11 -14.22
C ARG A 253 24.54 2.86 -14.69
N GLU A 254 25.15 2.07 -15.56
CA GLU A 254 24.57 0.85 -16.12
C GLU A 254 24.31 -0.18 -15.02
N GLN A 255 25.24 -0.34 -14.10
CA GLN A 255 25.07 -1.24 -12.95
C GLN A 255 23.95 -0.77 -12.01
N VAL A 256 23.86 0.53 -11.75
CA VAL A 256 22.78 1.11 -10.95
C VAL A 256 21.42 0.85 -11.61
N LEU A 257 21.30 1.08 -12.92
CA LEU A 257 20.05 0.82 -13.66
C LEU A 257 19.71 -0.67 -13.71
N GLN A 258 20.71 -1.57 -13.81
CA GLN A 258 20.50 -3.02 -13.70
C GLN A 258 20.00 -3.44 -12.32
N ILE A 259 20.54 -2.83 -11.25
CA ILE A 259 20.06 -3.07 -9.89
C ILE A 259 18.60 -2.67 -9.79
N ILE A 260 18.24 -1.46 -10.23
CA ILE A 260 16.86 -0.96 -10.21
C ILE A 260 15.92 -1.90 -10.99
N ALA A 261 16.31 -2.34 -12.17
CA ALA A 261 15.50 -3.23 -13.01
C ALA A 261 15.34 -4.65 -12.43
N GLY A 262 16.27 -5.09 -11.59
CA GLY A 262 16.27 -6.42 -10.96
C GLY A 262 15.52 -6.49 -9.63
N LEU A 263 15.00 -5.37 -9.11
CA LEU A 263 14.28 -5.32 -7.84
C LEU A 263 12.86 -5.88 -8.00
N PRO A 264 12.35 -6.61 -6.99
CA PRO A 264 10.96 -7.07 -7.01
C PRO A 264 10.01 -5.87 -6.90
N HIS A 265 8.94 -5.89 -7.69
CA HIS A 265 7.93 -4.84 -7.75
C HIS A 265 6.52 -5.36 -7.53
N THR A 266 6.40 -6.63 -7.18
CA THR A 266 5.14 -7.28 -6.80
C THR A 266 5.39 -8.24 -5.65
N ARG A 267 4.37 -8.52 -4.86
CA ARG A 267 4.47 -9.51 -3.77
C ARG A 267 4.97 -10.85 -4.29
N LYS A 268 4.49 -11.30 -5.43
CA LYS A 268 4.92 -12.57 -6.03
C LYS A 268 6.40 -12.57 -6.38
N GLU A 269 6.88 -11.50 -7.04
CA GLU A 269 8.31 -11.37 -7.39
C GLU A 269 9.19 -11.35 -6.13
N PHE A 270 8.74 -10.67 -5.08
CA PHE A 270 9.43 -10.67 -3.79
C PHE A 270 9.50 -12.08 -3.18
N ASP A 271 8.37 -12.78 -3.11
CA ASP A 271 8.30 -14.14 -2.58
C ASP A 271 9.16 -15.12 -3.42
N ASP A 272 9.18 -14.96 -4.75
CA ASP A 272 10.02 -15.76 -5.65
C ASP A 272 11.52 -15.50 -5.39
N VAL A 273 11.91 -14.23 -5.21
CA VAL A 273 13.31 -13.86 -4.89
C VAL A 273 13.69 -14.40 -3.52
N MET A 274 12.84 -14.24 -2.50
CA MET A 274 13.12 -14.72 -1.14
C MET A 274 13.20 -16.25 -1.08
N SER A 275 12.31 -16.94 -1.78
CA SER A 275 12.33 -18.40 -1.89
C SER A 275 13.63 -18.91 -2.57
N THR A 276 14.03 -18.29 -3.67
CA THR A 276 15.25 -18.64 -4.39
C THR A 276 16.49 -18.41 -3.54
N ARG A 277 16.58 -17.27 -2.85
CA ARG A 277 17.69 -16.94 -1.95
C ARG A 277 17.73 -17.85 -0.74
N GLY A 278 16.57 -18.16 -0.13
CA GLY A 278 16.47 -19.11 0.97
C GLY A 278 16.99 -20.49 0.56
N ALA A 279 16.62 -20.98 -0.61
CA ALA A 279 17.09 -22.27 -1.14
C ALA A 279 18.62 -22.26 -1.42
N GLU A 280 19.16 -21.16 -1.96
CA GLU A 280 20.59 -21.00 -2.17
C GLU A 280 21.36 -20.91 -0.86
N PHE A 281 20.83 -20.18 0.12
CA PHE A 281 21.39 -20.09 1.47
C PHE A 281 21.42 -21.47 2.14
N ASP A 282 20.30 -22.19 2.14
CA ASP A 282 20.21 -23.54 2.69
C ASP A 282 21.18 -24.50 2.01
N LYS A 283 21.35 -24.41 0.69
CA LYS A 283 22.32 -25.21 -0.06
C LYS A 283 23.75 -24.91 0.37
N LYS A 284 24.10 -23.61 0.52
CA LYS A 284 25.44 -23.18 0.99
C LYS A 284 25.73 -23.65 2.43
N MET A 285 24.69 -23.73 3.28
CA MET A 285 24.81 -24.06 4.71
C MET A 285 24.76 -25.56 5.04
N ARG A 286 24.12 -26.40 4.18
CA ARG A 286 24.02 -27.85 4.43
C ARG A 286 25.34 -28.57 4.47
N ASP A 287 26.34 -28.11 3.73
CA ASP A 287 27.64 -28.80 3.55
C ASP A 287 28.76 -28.23 4.41
N LYS A 288 28.52 -27.18 5.19
CA LYS A 288 29.53 -26.52 6.05
C LYS A 288 28.95 -26.26 7.43
N LYS A 289 29.77 -26.44 8.47
CA LYS A 289 29.53 -25.81 9.78
C LYS A 289 30.20 -24.42 9.71
N PRO A 290 29.48 -23.37 9.27
CA PRO A 290 30.07 -22.06 9.13
C PRO A 290 30.43 -21.47 10.48
N SER A 291 31.53 -20.71 10.54
CA SER A 291 31.81 -19.83 11.68
C SER A 291 30.72 -18.76 11.81
N GLN A 292 30.60 -18.12 12.98
CA GLN A 292 29.67 -17.01 13.18
C GLN A 292 29.94 -15.85 12.18
N GLU A 293 31.19 -15.63 11.82
CA GLU A 293 31.59 -14.60 10.85
C GLU A 293 31.16 -14.96 9.42
N GLU A 294 31.33 -16.22 9.02
CA GLU A 294 30.85 -16.72 7.72
C GLU A 294 29.31 -16.73 7.66
N LEU A 295 28.63 -17.02 8.78
CA LEU A 295 27.18 -16.92 8.87
C LEU A 295 26.71 -15.49 8.74
N ALA A 296 27.31 -14.54 9.47
CA ALA A 296 27.00 -13.12 9.37
C ALA A 296 27.26 -12.57 7.97
N LYS A 297 28.36 -12.99 7.33
CA LYS A 297 28.67 -12.62 5.94
C LYS A 297 27.66 -13.21 4.95
N ALA A 298 27.28 -14.48 5.12
CA ALA A 298 26.30 -15.13 4.25
C ALA A 298 24.89 -14.54 4.42
N VAL A 299 24.53 -14.14 5.64
CA VAL A 299 23.28 -13.40 5.93
C VAL A 299 23.34 -12.04 5.24
N ALA A 300 24.44 -11.29 5.40
CA ALA A 300 24.62 -9.98 4.75
C ALA A 300 24.66 -10.08 3.20
N GLU A 301 25.18 -11.19 2.64
CA GLU A 301 25.13 -11.46 1.19
C GLU A 301 23.76 -11.94 0.72
N SER A 302 22.96 -12.54 1.59
CA SER A 302 21.59 -12.98 1.31
C SER A 302 20.54 -11.91 1.62
N GLU A 303 20.90 -10.92 2.45
CA GLU A 303 20.05 -9.74 2.61
C GLU A 303 19.79 -9.12 1.23
N PRO A 304 18.54 -8.74 0.95
CA PRO A 304 18.23 -7.98 -0.25
C PRO A 304 19.21 -6.81 -0.35
N ILE A 305 19.51 -6.35 -1.56
CA ILE A 305 20.37 -5.18 -1.89
C ILE A 305 20.05 -3.96 -1.00
N TYR A 306 19.04 -4.04 -0.22
CA TYR A 306 18.54 -3.14 0.81
C TYR A 306 19.26 -3.22 2.16
N GLY A 307 20.25 -4.12 2.36
CA GLY A 307 21.10 -4.10 3.56
C GLY A 307 21.71 -2.73 3.76
N ILE A 308 21.74 -2.19 4.99
CA ILE A 308 22.07 -0.79 5.28
C ILE A 308 23.40 -0.35 4.62
N SER A 309 24.41 -1.20 4.60
CA SER A 309 25.71 -0.90 3.98
C SER A 309 25.63 -0.82 2.45
N ASP A 310 24.92 -1.70 1.82
CA ASP A 310 24.76 -1.72 0.37
C ASP A 310 23.78 -0.67 -0.10
N ARG A 311 22.76 -0.33 0.71
CA ARG A 311 21.85 0.79 0.47
C ARG A 311 22.61 2.11 0.36
N THR A 312 23.53 2.41 1.29
CA THR A 312 24.35 3.63 1.25
C THR A 312 25.20 3.68 -0.02
N SER A 313 25.86 2.57 -0.37
CA SER A 313 26.64 2.49 -1.62
C SER A 313 25.76 2.66 -2.86
N PHE A 314 24.55 2.07 -2.88
CA PHE A 314 23.59 2.26 -3.94
C PHE A 314 23.15 3.71 -4.06
N GLN A 315 22.74 4.33 -2.97
CA GLN A 315 22.31 5.73 -2.95
C GLN A 315 23.40 6.67 -3.47
N ASN A 316 24.64 6.51 -2.98
CA ASN A 316 25.77 7.34 -3.41
C ASN A 316 26.12 7.13 -4.89
N SER A 317 26.12 5.87 -5.35
CA SER A 317 26.38 5.55 -6.77
C SER A 317 25.26 6.08 -7.68
N ALA A 318 24.01 5.93 -7.27
CA ALA A 318 22.86 6.44 -8.01
C ALA A 318 22.92 7.97 -8.13
N VAL A 319 23.15 8.66 -7.03
CA VAL A 319 23.29 10.13 -7.06
C VAL A 319 24.49 10.55 -7.91
N ALA A 320 25.63 9.85 -7.85
CA ALA A 320 26.83 10.20 -8.60
C ALA A 320 26.70 9.99 -10.11
N THR A 321 26.01 8.91 -10.54
CA THR A 321 26.09 8.40 -11.92
C THR A 321 24.85 8.60 -12.76
N LEU A 322 23.65 8.65 -12.14
CA LEU A 322 22.40 8.83 -12.87
C LEU A 322 22.31 10.24 -13.48
N LYS A 323 21.59 10.34 -14.60
CA LYS A 323 21.36 11.55 -15.36
C LYS A 323 19.90 12.02 -15.26
N ALA A 324 19.58 13.18 -15.81
CA ALA A 324 18.22 13.70 -15.84
C ALA A 324 17.23 12.75 -16.54
N GLU A 325 17.67 12.10 -17.60
CA GLU A 325 16.89 11.10 -18.36
C GLU A 325 16.52 9.84 -17.54
N ASP A 326 17.25 9.55 -16.46
CA ASP A 326 17.00 8.39 -15.59
C ASP A 326 16.02 8.71 -14.45
N PHE A 327 15.66 9.98 -14.27
CA PHE A 327 14.87 10.40 -13.13
C PHE A 327 13.47 9.77 -13.10
N ASP A 328 12.84 9.62 -14.28
CA ASP A 328 11.54 8.96 -14.39
C ASP A 328 11.64 7.45 -14.10
N THR A 329 12.72 6.80 -14.52
CA THR A 329 12.99 5.38 -14.18
C THR A 329 13.11 5.19 -12.67
N LEU A 330 13.82 6.10 -12.00
CA LEU A 330 13.98 6.05 -10.54
C LEU A 330 12.66 6.34 -9.82
N ARG A 331 11.85 7.30 -10.33
CA ARG A 331 10.51 7.58 -9.80
C ARG A 331 9.60 6.37 -9.90
N GLU A 332 9.61 5.70 -11.04
CA GLU A 332 8.80 4.51 -11.25
C GLU A 332 9.24 3.35 -10.36
N ALA A 333 10.55 3.15 -10.17
CA ALA A 333 11.07 2.16 -9.24
C ALA A 333 10.64 2.45 -7.80
N ARG A 334 10.72 3.71 -7.36
CA ARG A 334 10.25 4.14 -6.05
C ARG A 334 8.77 3.81 -5.83
N ARG A 335 7.92 4.10 -6.82
CA ARG A 335 6.49 3.80 -6.74
C ARG A 335 6.25 2.29 -6.62
N LYS A 336 6.94 1.50 -7.41
CA LYS A 336 6.84 0.04 -7.37
C LYS A 336 7.36 -0.56 -6.06
N ALA A 337 8.20 0.13 -5.31
CA ALA A 337 8.61 -0.29 -3.97
C ALA A 337 7.44 -0.41 -2.99
N LEU A 338 6.33 0.32 -3.22
CA LEU A 338 5.11 0.24 -2.40
C LEU A 338 4.19 -0.93 -2.81
N TYR A 339 4.77 -2.08 -3.17
CA TYR A 339 4.01 -3.26 -3.60
C TYR A 339 3.32 -4.03 -2.47
N ASN A 340 3.73 -3.79 -1.24
CA ASN A 340 3.20 -4.44 -0.04
C ASN A 340 3.22 -3.44 1.14
N ILE A 341 2.26 -3.57 2.05
CA ILE A 341 2.21 -2.74 3.26
C ILE A 341 3.13 -3.37 4.31
N SER A 342 4.40 -2.98 4.28
CA SER A 342 5.43 -3.49 5.21
C SER A 342 6.52 -2.45 5.44
N ASP A 343 7.27 -2.62 6.54
CA ASP A 343 8.43 -1.79 6.86
C ASP A 343 9.48 -1.84 5.75
N GLU A 344 9.68 -3.00 5.12
CA GLU A 344 10.64 -3.17 4.05
C GLU A 344 10.25 -2.32 2.83
N SER A 345 9.00 -2.41 2.38
CA SER A 345 8.49 -1.62 1.26
C SER A 345 8.59 -0.12 1.52
N LEU A 346 8.19 0.32 2.71
CA LEU A 346 8.29 1.72 3.11
C LEU A 346 9.75 2.18 3.20
N SER A 347 10.61 1.36 3.81
CA SER A 347 12.04 1.64 3.94
C SER A 347 12.73 1.73 2.57
N GLU A 348 12.33 0.91 1.62
CA GLU A 348 12.84 0.98 0.24
C GLU A 348 12.33 2.24 -0.48
N TYR A 349 11.05 2.54 -0.37
CA TYR A 349 10.49 3.77 -0.91
C TYR A 349 11.23 5.00 -0.39
N LEU A 350 11.47 5.09 0.92
CA LEU A 350 12.24 6.18 1.54
C LEU A 350 13.68 6.24 1.04
N ALA A 351 14.31 5.10 0.78
CA ALA A 351 15.66 5.05 0.21
C ALA A 351 15.70 5.67 -1.20
N TYR A 352 14.72 5.37 -2.05
CA TYR A 352 14.57 6.01 -3.36
C TYR A 352 14.26 7.50 -3.25
N THR A 353 13.38 7.89 -2.32
CA THR A 353 13.05 9.30 -2.05
C THR A 353 14.32 10.10 -1.73
N GLN A 354 15.21 9.58 -0.89
CA GLN A 354 16.48 10.22 -0.56
C GLN A 354 17.40 10.36 -1.78
N VAL A 355 17.51 9.32 -2.61
CA VAL A 355 18.28 9.40 -3.87
C VAL A 355 17.68 10.47 -4.79
N MET A 356 16.35 10.50 -4.94
CA MET A 356 15.67 11.44 -5.83
C MET A 356 15.87 12.90 -5.39
N ILE A 357 15.74 13.21 -4.10
CA ILE A 357 15.98 14.57 -3.57
C ILE A 357 17.43 15.00 -3.84
N ARG A 358 18.41 14.12 -3.55
CA ARG A 358 19.84 14.42 -3.80
C ARG A 358 20.14 14.57 -5.30
N LEU A 359 19.49 13.75 -6.14
CA LEU A 359 19.66 13.81 -7.59
C LEU A 359 19.00 15.06 -8.19
N LEU A 360 17.81 15.44 -7.70
CA LEU A 360 17.17 16.73 -8.03
C LEU A 360 18.12 17.90 -7.79
N ASN A 361 18.79 17.89 -6.63
CA ASN A 361 19.73 18.94 -6.24
C ASN A 361 21.00 18.92 -7.12
N ARG A 362 21.60 17.74 -7.34
CA ARG A 362 22.81 17.61 -8.16
C ARG A 362 22.60 18.02 -9.61
N LEU A 363 21.44 17.70 -10.17
CA LEU A 363 21.10 17.99 -11.58
C LEU A 363 20.37 19.31 -11.77
N ASP A 364 20.07 20.03 -10.67
CA ASP A 364 19.26 21.27 -10.68
C ASP A 364 17.95 21.12 -11.48
N LEU A 365 17.30 19.97 -11.29
CA LEU A 365 16.03 19.69 -11.98
C LEU A 365 14.93 20.62 -11.47
N TYR A 366 14.08 21.05 -12.38
CA TYR A 366 12.92 21.91 -12.10
C TYR A 366 13.26 23.22 -11.40
N LYS A 367 14.47 23.77 -11.66
CA LYS A 367 15.02 24.97 -11.02
C LYS A 367 14.07 26.17 -11.06
N ASP A 368 13.31 26.33 -12.13
CA ASP A 368 12.39 27.46 -12.32
C ASP A 368 11.21 27.45 -11.33
N TYR A 369 10.97 26.32 -10.68
CA TYR A 369 9.88 26.12 -9.71
C TYR A 369 10.37 25.90 -8.28
N ARG A 370 11.70 25.91 -8.06
CA ARG A 370 12.31 25.64 -6.74
C ARG A 370 12.85 26.91 -6.12
N ALA A 371 12.72 27.04 -4.79
CA ALA A 371 13.32 28.13 -4.04
C ALA A 371 14.83 27.92 -3.90
N HIS A 372 15.64 28.93 -4.19
CA HIS A 372 17.09 28.96 -4.01
C HIS A 372 17.50 29.62 -2.71
#